data_1e26b337391ed93180915644c8c206e9
#
_entry.id   1e26b337391ed93180915644c8c206e9
#
_cell.length_a   1.000
_cell.length_b   1.000
_cell.length_c   1.000
_cell.angle_alpha   90.00
_cell.angle_beta   90.00
_cell.angle_gamma   90.00
#
_symmetry.space_group_name_H-M   'P 1'
#
loop_
_entity.id
_entity.type
_entity.pdbx_description
1 polymer ?
#
loop_
_entity_poly.entity_id
_entity_poly.type
_entity_poly.pdbx_seq_one_letter_code
_entity_poly.pdbx_strand_id
1 'polypeptide(L)'
;SAGEPDFGTPQVINDAAIAAINNNFTKYTAVDGIPALREAVANKLKRDNGLTYAPNQIIVNNGAKHSLFNLFAATIENGAEVIIPSPYWVTYPELVQYYGGKVVEIETQDTDGFKITPEQLKNAITDKTRMLVLTSPSNPTGSIYTKKELVALGKVLEGTDIIVASDEMYEKLTYDGTFTSCAAVSEDMYKRTITINGLSKSVAMTGWRFGYMAAADTE
;
A
#
# COMPACT_ATOMS: atom_id res chain seq x y z
N SER A 1 1.06 -20.83 -2.39
CA SER A 1 0.26 -20.91 -1.17
C SER A 1 -0.11 -19.51 -0.70
N ALA A 2 -1.29 -19.34 -0.13
CA ALA A 2 -1.70 -18.09 0.48
C ALA A 2 -1.19 -18.03 1.92
N GLY A 3 -0.56 -16.91 2.30
CA GLY A 3 -0.22 -16.64 3.69
C GLY A 3 -1.42 -16.04 4.42
N GLU A 4 -1.80 -16.59 5.56
CA GLU A 4 -2.85 -16.06 6.42
C GLU A 4 -2.51 -16.27 7.90
N PRO A 5 -3.05 -15.42 8.81
CA PRO A 5 -2.92 -15.67 10.24
C PRO A 5 -3.55 -17.02 10.64
N ASP A 6 -2.97 -17.67 11.64
CA ASP A 6 -3.41 -18.98 12.16
C ASP A 6 -4.53 -18.88 13.23
N PHE A 7 -5.02 -17.68 13.49
CA PHE A 7 -6.14 -17.39 14.38
C PHE A 7 -7.30 -16.75 13.62
N GLY A 8 -8.50 -16.86 14.17
CA GLY A 8 -9.72 -16.31 13.55
C GLY A 8 -9.88 -14.81 13.72
N THR A 9 -10.77 -14.25 12.91
CA THR A 9 -11.20 -12.84 13.06
C THR A 9 -11.73 -12.62 14.49
N PRO A 10 -11.34 -11.52 15.18
CA PRO A 10 -11.80 -11.22 16.53
C PRO A 10 -13.34 -11.19 16.65
N GLN A 11 -13.88 -11.71 17.76
CA GLN A 11 -15.33 -11.89 17.93
C GLN A 11 -16.11 -10.58 17.79
N VAL A 12 -15.58 -9.47 18.28
CA VAL A 12 -16.22 -8.15 18.15
C VAL A 12 -16.46 -7.73 16.69
N ILE A 13 -15.59 -8.14 15.77
CA ILE A 13 -15.74 -7.88 14.34
C ILE A 13 -16.81 -8.80 13.75
N ASN A 14 -16.79 -10.08 14.12
CA ASN A 14 -17.81 -11.04 13.70
C ASN A 14 -19.21 -10.61 14.15
N ASP A 15 -19.34 -10.18 15.39
CA ASP A 15 -20.63 -9.71 15.96
C ASP A 15 -21.15 -8.48 15.21
N ALA A 16 -20.28 -7.54 14.88
CA ALA A 16 -20.65 -6.36 14.08
C ALA A 16 -21.14 -6.73 12.67
N ALA A 17 -20.50 -7.71 12.03
CA ALA A 17 -20.94 -8.21 10.73
C ALA A 17 -22.30 -8.94 10.81
N ILE A 18 -22.49 -9.78 11.82
CA ILE A 18 -23.77 -10.46 12.06
C ILE A 18 -24.89 -9.43 12.29
N ALA A 19 -24.61 -8.39 13.08
CA ALA A 19 -25.56 -7.30 13.30
C ALA A 19 -25.91 -6.56 12.01
N ALA A 20 -24.93 -6.29 11.16
CA ALA A 20 -25.15 -5.65 9.85
C ALA A 20 -26.05 -6.50 8.94
N ILE A 21 -25.82 -7.82 8.90
CA ILE A 21 -26.66 -8.76 8.14
C ILE A 21 -28.11 -8.75 8.69
N ASN A 22 -28.29 -8.86 10.01
CA ASN A 22 -29.60 -8.88 10.65
C ASN A 22 -30.36 -7.56 10.47
N ASN A 23 -29.64 -6.45 10.30
CA ASN A 23 -30.22 -5.13 10.02
C ASN A 23 -30.44 -4.88 8.52
N ASN A 24 -30.33 -5.91 7.68
CA ASN A 24 -30.51 -5.83 6.23
C ASN A 24 -29.56 -4.82 5.52
N PHE A 25 -28.33 -4.69 6.03
CA PHE A 25 -27.30 -3.87 5.42
C PHE A 25 -26.67 -4.62 4.23
N THR A 26 -27.50 -4.91 3.21
CA THR A 26 -27.20 -5.83 2.10
C THR A 26 -27.42 -5.23 0.72
N LYS A 27 -27.67 -3.90 0.65
CA LYS A 27 -27.94 -3.20 -0.60
C LYS A 27 -26.68 -2.54 -1.17
N TYR A 28 -26.80 -2.07 -2.41
CA TYR A 28 -25.71 -1.31 -3.04
C TYR A 28 -25.29 -0.10 -2.19
N THR A 29 -24.01 0.17 -2.21
CA THR A 29 -23.37 1.32 -1.56
C THR A 29 -22.66 2.18 -2.59
N ALA A 30 -22.09 3.32 -2.17
CA ALA A 30 -21.20 4.10 -3.01
C ALA A 30 -19.99 3.27 -3.45
N VAL A 31 -19.51 3.50 -4.66
CA VAL A 31 -18.44 2.72 -5.31
C VAL A 31 -17.12 2.85 -4.55
N ASP A 32 -16.86 4.02 -3.97
CA ASP A 32 -15.67 4.34 -3.20
C ASP A 32 -15.76 3.92 -1.72
N GLY A 33 -16.87 3.30 -1.32
CA GLY A 33 -17.15 2.85 0.04
C GLY A 33 -18.14 3.76 0.78
N ILE A 34 -18.74 3.19 1.84
CA ILE A 34 -19.69 3.96 2.67
C ILE A 34 -18.98 5.09 3.41
N PRO A 35 -19.61 6.27 3.59
CA PRO A 35 -18.97 7.42 4.25
C PRO A 35 -18.39 7.10 5.63
N ALA A 36 -19.16 6.38 6.47
CA ALA A 36 -18.71 5.99 7.80
C ALA A 36 -17.43 5.13 7.79
N LEU A 37 -17.26 4.25 6.80
CA LEU A 37 -16.05 3.42 6.68
C LEU A 37 -14.85 4.25 6.21
N ARG A 38 -15.04 5.13 5.24
CA ARG A 38 -13.98 6.05 4.78
C ARG A 38 -13.53 6.98 5.90
N GLU A 39 -14.46 7.50 6.69
CA GLU A 39 -14.14 8.29 7.89
C GLU A 39 -13.36 7.46 8.94
N ALA A 40 -13.76 6.22 9.16
CA ALA A 40 -13.04 5.32 10.08
C ALA A 40 -11.61 5.05 9.59
N VAL A 41 -11.39 4.88 8.28
CA VAL A 41 -10.05 4.73 7.69
C VAL A 41 -9.25 6.02 7.85
N ALA A 42 -9.83 7.21 7.59
CA ALA A 42 -9.17 8.50 7.79
C ALA A 42 -8.72 8.67 9.26
N ASN A 43 -9.61 8.36 10.20
CA ASN A 43 -9.32 8.41 11.63
C ASN A 43 -8.20 7.42 12.04
N LYS A 44 -8.19 6.22 11.46
CA LYS A 44 -7.10 5.25 11.64
C LYS A 44 -5.77 5.79 11.13
N LEU A 45 -5.73 6.32 9.90
CA LEU A 45 -4.51 6.86 9.31
C LEU A 45 -3.96 8.04 10.12
N LYS A 46 -4.83 8.89 10.64
CA LYS A 46 -4.44 9.98 11.54
C LYS A 46 -3.88 9.48 12.85
N ARG A 47 -4.57 8.55 13.52
CA ARG A 47 -4.19 8.00 14.83
C ARG A 47 -2.90 7.20 14.78
N ASP A 48 -2.78 6.29 13.80
CA ASP A 48 -1.72 5.28 13.76
C ASP A 48 -0.50 5.72 12.93
N ASN A 49 -0.73 6.51 11.87
CA ASN A 49 0.28 6.84 10.88
C ASN A 49 0.63 8.34 10.85
N GLY A 50 -0.10 9.19 11.58
CA GLY A 50 0.09 10.64 11.56
C GLY A 50 -0.33 11.31 10.24
N LEU A 51 -1.10 10.61 9.39
CA LEU A 51 -1.53 11.07 8.08
C LEU A 51 -2.95 11.64 8.15
N THR A 52 -3.15 12.84 7.64
CA THR A 52 -4.46 13.49 7.62
C THR A 52 -5.01 13.45 6.19
N TYR A 53 -6.02 12.62 5.97
CA TYR A 53 -6.79 12.55 4.75
C TYR A 53 -8.26 12.89 5.01
N ALA A 54 -8.89 13.57 4.05
CA ALA A 54 -10.33 13.70 4.01
C ALA A 54 -10.97 12.38 3.52
N PRO A 55 -12.22 12.06 3.90
CA PRO A 55 -12.87 10.83 3.46
C PRO A 55 -12.95 10.63 1.93
N ASN A 56 -13.00 11.71 1.15
CA ASN A 56 -13.00 11.66 -0.32
C ASN A 56 -11.61 11.35 -0.92
N GLN A 57 -10.57 11.34 -0.13
CA GLN A 57 -9.20 10.93 -0.49
C GLN A 57 -8.97 9.43 -0.22
N ILE A 58 -10.03 8.69 0.12
CA ILE A 58 -9.97 7.28 0.48
C ILE A 58 -10.93 6.49 -0.39
N ILE A 59 -10.45 5.41 -0.99
CA ILE A 59 -11.25 4.46 -1.76
C ILE A 59 -11.15 3.10 -1.07
N VAL A 60 -12.30 2.51 -0.76
CA VAL A 60 -12.42 1.15 -0.22
C VAL A 60 -12.54 0.17 -1.37
N ASN A 61 -11.78 -0.91 -1.29
CA ASN A 61 -11.67 -1.90 -2.35
C ASN A 61 -11.90 -3.34 -1.82
N ASN A 62 -12.13 -4.26 -2.75
CA ASN A 62 -12.32 -5.67 -2.47
C ASN A 62 -10.97 -6.37 -2.18
N GLY A 63 -10.34 -5.99 -1.07
CA GLY A 63 -8.99 -6.36 -0.66
C GLY A 63 -7.91 -5.46 -1.29
N ALA A 64 -6.73 -5.39 -0.67
CA ALA A 64 -5.62 -4.57 -1.15
C ALA A 64 -5.13 -4.96 -2.56
N LYS A 65 -5.27 -6.23 -2.95
CA LYS A 65 -4.98 -6.63 -4.34
C LYS A 65 -5.85 -5.88 -5.35
N HIS A 66 -7.13 -5.63 -5.02
CA HIS A 66 -8.02 -4.83 -5.87
C HIS A 66 -7.61 -3.34 -5.87
N SER A 67 -7.12 -2.81 -4.74
CA SER A 67 -6.54 -1.46 -4.71
C SER A 67 -5.35 -1.35 -5.65
N LEU A 68 -4.42 -2.30 -5.61
CA LEU A 68 -3.28 -2.36 -6.53
C LEU A 68 -3.73 -2.47 -7.99
N PHE A 69 -4.69 -3.37 -8.28
CA PHE A 69 -5.21 -3.54 -9.63
C PHE A 69 -5.77 -2.21 -10.19
N ASN A 70 -6.59 -1.52 -9.42
CA ASN A 70 -7.17 -0.24 -9.81
C ASN A 70 -6.11 0.86 -9.96
N LEU A 71 -5.14 0.93 -9.04
CA LEU A 71 -4.04 1.87 -9.12
C LEU A 71 -3.24 1.69 -10.40
N PHE A 72 -2.83 0.44 -10.70
CA PHE A 72 -2.03 0.16 -11.90
C PHE A 72 -2.85 0.41 -13.17
N ALA A 73 -4.14 0.08 -13.17
CA ALA A 73 -5.04 0.39 -14.29
C ALA A 73 -5.14 1.90 -14.59
N ALA A 74 -5.12 2.72 -13.53
CA ALA A 74 -5.24 4.17 -13.68
C ALA A 74 -3.91 4.87 -14.03
N THR A 75 -2.76 4.26 -13.72
CA THR A 75 -1.48 4.96 -13.78
C THR A 75 -0.45 4.36 -14.75
N ILE A 76 -0.60 3.08 -15.11
CA ILE A 76 0.36 2.41 -15.99
C ILE A 76 -0.17 2.39 -17.42
N GLU A 77 0.59 2.97 -18.31
CA GLU A 77 0.39 2.95 -19.76
C GLU A 77 1.46 2.09 -20.44
N ASN A 78 1.25 1.77 -21.71
CA ASN A 78 2.17 0.93 -22.47
C ASN A 78 3.57 1.54 -22.53
N GLY A 79 4.56 0.77 -22.06
CA GLY A 79 5.96 1.17 -22.01
C GLY A 79 6.38 1.98 -20.78
N ALA A 80 5.44 2.32 -19.87
CA ALA A 80 5.77 2.92 -18.58
C ALA A 80 6.64 1.99 -17.74
N GLU A 81 7.64 2.52 -17.08
CA GLU A 81 8.53 1.75 -16.21
C GLU A 81 8.09 1.84 -14.75
N VAL A 82 8.07 0.68 -14.09
CA VAL A 82 7.74 0.54 -12.66
C VAL A 82 8.92 -0.09 -11.94
N ILE A 83 9.49 0.64 -11.01
CA ILE A 83 10.61 0.17 -10.19
C ILE A 83 10.06 -0.70 -9.06
N ILE A 84 10.59 -1.93 -8.93
CA ILE A 84 10.19 -2.89 -7.89
C ILE A 84 11.44 -3.49 -7.25
N PRO A 85 11.70 -3.22 -5.95
CA PRO A 85 12.77 -3.90 -5.22
C PRO A 85 12.47 -5.39 -5.07
N SER A 86 13.43 -6.27 -5.38
CA SER A 86 13.31 -7.72 -5.17
C SER A 86 14.05 -8.17 -3.90
N PRO A 87 13.61 -9.26 -3.24
CA PRO A 87 12.48 -10.10 -3.59
C PRO A 87 11.14 -9.42 -3.28
N TYR A 88 10.14 -9.67 -4.12
CA TYR A 88 8.84 -9.02 -4.06
C TYR A 88 7.68 -10.04 -4.13
N TRP A 89 6.48 -9.57 -3.77
CA TRP A 89 5.28 -10.34 -3.99
C TRP A 89 4.95 -10.44 -5.48
N VAL A 90 4.72 -11.65 -5.95
CA VAL A 90 4.53 -12.00 -7.38
C VAL A 90 3.42 -11.21 -8.09
N THR A 91 2.51 -10.60 -7.36
CA THR A 91 1.41 -9.82 -7.95
C THR A 91 1.89 -8.53 -8.63
N TYR A 92 2.93 -7.88 -8.12
CA TYR A 92 3.36 -6.59 -8.69
C TYR A 92 3.84 -6.68 -10.14
N PRO A 93 4.80 -7.54 -10.49
CA PRO A 93 5.25 -7.65 -11.89
C PRO A 93 4.13 -8.10 -12.83
N GLU A 94 3.25 -8.98 -12.38
CA GLU A 94 2.10 -9.45 -13.17
C GLU A 94 1.16 -8.30 -13.53
N LEU A 95 0.88 -7.39 -12.58
CA LEU A 95 0.05 -6.21 -12.84
C LEU A 95 0.74 -5.23 -13.80
N VAL A 96 2.04 -4.98 -13.63
CA VAL A 96 2.80 -4.11 -14.54
C VAL A 96 2.70 -4.63 -15.98
N GLN A 97 2.98 -5.92 -16.16
CA GLN A 97 2.95 -6.55 -17.49
C GLN A 97 1.54 -6.58 -18.09
N TYR A 98 0.52 -6.84 -17.25
CA TYR A 98 -0.87 -6.87 -17.69
C TYR A 98 -1.32 -5.53 -18.31
N TYR A 99 -0.85 -4.41 -17.78
CA TYR A 99 -1.13 -3.07 -18.32
C TYR A 99 -0.11 -2.56 -19.35
N GLY A 100 0.79 -3.43 -19.81
CA GLY A 100 1.78 -3.11 -20.85
C GLY A 100 2.98 -2.31 -20.34
N GLY A 101 3.15 -2.19 -19.03
CA GLY A 101 4.32 -1.58 -18.42
C GLY A 101 5.53 -2.51 -18.42
N LYS A 102 6.67 -1.95 -18.07
CA LYS A 102 7.95 -2.65 -17.94
C LYS A 102 8.41 -2.63 -16.49
N VAL A 103 8.73 -3.80 -15.95
CA VAL A 103 9.34 -3.92 -14.61
C VAL A 103 10.81 -3.51 -14.69
N VAL A 104 11.21 -2.61 -13.80
CA VAL A 104 12.60 -2.27 -13.52
C VAL A 104 12.92 -2.81 -12.13
N GLU A 105 13.57 -3.97 -12.12
CA GLU A 105 13.90 -4.65 -10.86
C GLU A 105 15.18 -4.07 -10.25
N ILE A 106 15.16 -3.80 -8.95
CA ILE A 106 16.37 -3.53 -8.16
C ILE A 106 16.60 -4.71 -7.24
N GLU A 107 17.62 -5.50 -7.53
CA GLU A 107 18.01 -6.62 -6.69
C GLU A 107 18.50 -6.13 -5.33
N THR A 108 18.01 -6.74 -4.26
CA THR A 108 18.47 -6.53 -2.90
C THR A 108 18.93 -7.83 -2.26
N GLN A 109 19.77 -7.74 -1.24
CA GLN A 109 20.36 -8.90 -0.57
C GLN A 109 20.15 -8.81 0.94
N ASP A 110 20.36 -9.91 1.63
CA ASP A 110 20.31 -10.00 3.08
C ASP A 110 21.35 -9.09 3.77
N THR A 111 22.51 -8.93 3.15
CA THR A 111 23.57 -8.02 3.60
C THR A 111 23.10 -6.55 3.67
N ASP A 112 22.12 -6.18 2.86
CA ASP A 112 21.51 -4.84 2.82
C ASP A 112 20.16 -4.82 3.56
N GLY A 113 19.82 -5.90 4.27
CA GLY A 113 18.53 -6.08 4.93
C GLY A 113 17.35 -6.11 3.95
N PHE A 114 17.57 -6.54 2.71
CA PHE A 114 16.59 -6.57 1.62
C PHE A 114 15.95 -5.20 1.34
N LYS A 115 16.76 -4.13 1.37
CA LYS A 115 16.31 -2.74 1.15
C LYS A 115 17.14 -2.07 0.07
N ILE A 116 16.52 -1.25 -0.75
CA ILE A 116 17.24 -0.44 -1.75
C ILE A 116 17.88 0.78 -1.10
N THR A 117 18.97 1.20 -1.69
CA THR A 117 19.66 2.44 -1.36
C THR A 117 19.19 3.61 -2.26
N PRO A 118 19.38 4.87 -1.82
CA PRO A 118 19.12 6.03 -2.66
C PRO A 118 19.89 6.01 -3.98
N GLU A 119 21.10 5.49 -3.99
CA GLU A 119 21.94 5.39 -5.20
C GLU A 119 21.37 4.37 -6.19
N GLN A 120 20.94 3.19 -5.72
CA GLN A 120 20.30 2.19 -6.57
C GLN A 120 18.99 2.76 -7.17
N LEU A 121 18.17 3.44 -6.35
CA LEU A 121 16.95 4.08 -6.83
C LEU A 121 17.27 5.12 -7.92
N LYS A 122 18.22 6.02 -7.66
CA LYS A 122 18.64 7.06 -8.61
C LYS A 122 19.09 6.48 -9.95
N ASN A 123 19.84 5.38 -9.92
CA ASN A 123 20.36 4.72 -11.13
C ASN A 123 19.27 3.96 -11.91
N ALA A 124 18.16 3.59 -11.27
CA ALA A 124 17.05 2.90 -11.90
C ALA A 124 16.02 3.84 -12.55
N ILE A 125 16.04 5.13 -12.19
CA ILE A 125 15.10 6.13 -12.72
C ILE A 125 15.48 6.50 -14.15
N THR A 126 14.47 6.52 -15.03
CA THR A 126 14.55 7.03 -16.41
C THR A 126 13.38 8.01 -16.65
N ASP A 127 13.33 8.60 -17.84
CA ASP A 127 12.22 9.44 -18.30
C ASP A 127 10.89 8.69 -18.46
N LYS A 128 10.93 7.35 -18.47
CA LYS A 128 9.76 6.46 -18.55
C LYS A 128 9.30 5.97 -17.19
N THR A 129 10.02 6.24 -16.12
CA THR A 129 9.66 5.78 -14.78
C THR A 129 8.40 6.50 -14.31
N ARG A 130 7.34 5.74 -14.00
CA ARG A 130 6.06 6.25 -13.51
C ARG A 130 5.81 5.92 -12.06
N MET A 131 6.32 4.79 -11.58
CA MET A 131 5.99 4.32 -10.24
C MET A 131 7.18 3.62 -9.59
N LEU A 132 7.29 3.82 -8.28
CA LEU A 132 8.07 2.99 -7.36
C LEU A 132 7.11 2.22 -6.48
N VAL A 133 7.23 0.89 -6.44
CA VAL A 133 6.49 0.05 -5.48
C VAL A 133 7.35 -0.18 -4.27
N LEU A 134 6.88 0.24 -3.09
CA LEU A 134 7.51 -0.05 -1.81
C LEU A 134 6.57 -0.89 -0.94
N THR A 135 7.07 -2.00 -0.43
CA THR A 135 6.33 -2.85 0.52
C THR A 135 7.07 -2.85 1.84
N SER A 136 6.47 -2.28 2.88
CA SER A 136 7.08 -2.22 4.21
C SER A 136 6.00 -2.31 5.30
N PRO A 137 6.06 -3.32 6.16
CA PRO A 137 6.97 -4.47 6.15
C PRO A 137 6.83 -5.33 4.89
N SER A 138 7.94 -5.86 4.41
CA SER A 138 8.03 -6.54 3.11
C SER A 138 7.43 -7.95 3.12
N ASN A 139 6.83 -8.32 2.01
CA ASN A 139 6.54 -9.70 1.65
C ASN A 139 7.44 -10.07 0.44
N PRO A 140 8.42 -11.02 0.56
CA PRO A 140 8.44 -12.10 1.57
C PRO A 140 9.39 -11.88 2.76
N THR A 141 10.24 -10.86 2.78
CA THR A 141 11.40 -10.81 3.68
C THR A 141 11.10 -10.38 5.11
N GLY A 142 9.98 -9.67 5.34
CA GLY A 142 9.67 -9.03 6.62
C GLY A 142 10.50 -7.78 6.91
N SER A 143 11.36 -7.34 5.99
CA SER A 143 12.19 -6.16 6.18
C SER A 143 11.35 -4.89 6.29
N ILE A 144 11.83 -3.92 7.09
CA ILE A 144 11.13 -2.67 7.38
C ILE A 144 12.06 -1.51 7.07
N TYR A 145 11.59 -0.56 6.27
CA TYR A 145 12.29 0.70 6.08
C TYR A 145 12.14 1.61 7.31
N THR A 146 13.25 2.10 7.80
CA THR A 146 13.26 3.15 8.84
C THR A 146 12.83 4.50 8.27
N LYS A 147 12.38 5.42 9.15
CA LYS A 147 12.07 6.79 8.74
C LYS A 147 13.23 7.46 8.00
N LYS A 148 14.48 7.24 8.46
CA LYS A 148 15.68 7.81 7.84
C LYS A 148 15.89 7.31 6.41
N GLU A 149 15.69 6.01 6.18
CA GLU A 149 15.80 5.40 4.84
C GLU A 149 14.71 5.93 3.92
N LEU A 150 13.45 5.98 4.38
CA LEU A 150 12.34 6.52 3.59
C LEU A 150 12.54 8.00 3.22
N VAL A 151 13.06 8.83 4.15
CA VAL A 151 13.43 10.23 3.86
C VAL A 151 14.52 10.29 2.79
N ALA A 152 15.51 9.41 2.85
CA ALA A 152 16.60 9.38 1.88
C ALA A 152 16.12 8.96 0.48
N LEU A 153 15.22 7.98 0.39
CA LEU A 153 14.57 7.61 -0.87
C LEU A 153 13.68 8.74 -1.41
N GLY A 154 12.89 9.39 -0.54
CA GLY A 154 12.06 10.53 -0.92
C GLY A 154 12.84 11.67 -1.56
N LYS A 155 14.03 11.98 -1.04
CA LYS A 155 14.92 13.00 -1.63
C LYS A 155 15.36 12.69 -3.06
N VAL A 156 15.47 11.41 -3.43
CA VAL A 156 15.79 11.02 -4.82
C VAL A 156 14.61 11.30 -5.76
N LEU A 157 13.39 11.23 -5.23
CA LEU A 157 12.16 11.43 -6.00
C LEU A 157 11.75 12.90 -6.13
N GLU A 158 12.33 13.81 -5.31
CA GLU A 158 12.02 15.24 -5.38
C GLU A 158 12.22 15.80 -6.79
N GLY A 159 11.22 16.56 -7.27
CA GLY A 159 11.24 17.13 -8.63
C GLY A 159 10.90 16.16 -9.77
N THR A 160 10.49 14.95 -9.45
CA THR A 160 9.95 13.98 -10.42
C THR A 160 8.43 13.81 -10.23
N ASP A 161 7.77 13.29 -11.28
CA ASP A 161 6.34 12.92 -11.22
C ASP A 161 6.13 11.43 -10.87
N ILE A 162 7.14 10.78 -10.30
CA ILE A 162 7.08 9.37 -9.94
C ILE A 162 6.16 9.17 -8.75
N ILE A 163 5.17 8.31 -8.91
CA ILE A 163 4.23 7.90 -7.86
C ILE A 163 4.89 6.83 -6.99
N VAL A 164 4.61 6.84 -5.70
CA VAL A 164 4.99 5.76 -4.78
C VAL A 164 3.75 4.96 -4.41
N ALA A 165 3.69 3.71 -4.85
CA ALA A 165 2.71 2.73 -4.37
C ALA A 165 3.26 2.09 -3.08
N SER A 166 2.77 2.53 -1.93
CA SER A 166 3.21 2.03 -0.62
C SER A 166 2.26 0.97 -0.12
N ASP A 167 2.66 -0.30 -0.23
CA ASP A 167 1.90 -1.42 0.33
C ASP A 167 2.28 -1.61 1.81
N GLU A 168 1.36 -1.22 2.69
CA GLU A 168 1.55 -1.19 4.14
C GLU A 168 0.69 -2.25 4.84
N MET A 169 0.31 -3.31 4.12
CA MET A 169 -0.59 -4.36 4.61
C MET A 169 -0.11 -5.01 5.91
N TYR A 170 1.20 -5.04 6.15
CA TYR A 170 1.80 -5.69 7.31
C TYR A 170 2.20 -4.71 8.43
N GLU A 171 1.73 -3.44 8.43
CA GLU A 171 2.12 -2.43 9.43
C GLU A 171 1.97 -2.89 10.88
N LYS A 172 0.93 -3.68 11.18
CA LYS A 172 0.66 -4.21 12.53
C LYS A 172 1.46 -5.47 12.88
N LEU A 173 2.19 -6.02 11.91
CA LEU A 173 3.06 -7.18 12.08
C LEU A 173 4.54 -6.75 12.12
N THR A 174 4.78 -5.61 12.74
CA THR A 174 6.13 -5.11 13.06
C THR A 174 6.52 -5.64 14.42
N TYR A 175 7.43 -6.59 14.46
CA TYR A 175 7.87 -7.24 15.70
C TYR A 175 9.06 -6.53 16.33
N ASP A 176 9.93 -5.96 15.50
CA ASP A 176 11.11 -5.22 15.92
C ASP A 176 11.12 -3.82 15.30
N GLY A 177 11.45 -2.82 16.10
CA GLY A 177 11.51 -1.44 15.64
C GLY A 177 10.16 -0.73 15.61
N THR A 178 10.08 0.32 14.81
CA THR A 178 8.87 1.16 14.67
C THR A 178 8.50 1.27 13.20
N PHE A 179 7.27 0.91 12.87
CA PHE A 179 6.71 1.14 11.55
C PHE A 179 6.58 2.65 11.26
N THR A 180 6.95 3.03 10.06
CA THR A 180 6.75 4.39 9.54
C THR A 180 6.06 4.30 8.19
N SER A 181 4.92 4.95 8.04
CA SER A 181 4.25 5.06 6.74
C SER A 181 5.09 5.91 5.78
N CYS A 182 5.16 5.46 4.54
CA CYS A 182 5.93 6.13 3.50
C CYS A 182 5.48 7.58 3.27
N ALA A 183 4.17 7.81 3.26
CA ALA A 183 3.58 9.14 3.11
C ALA A 183 3.89 10.10 4.29
N ALA A 184 4.27 9.58 5.46
CA ALA A 184 4.45 10.40 6.67
C ALA A 184 5.83 11.03 6.81
N VAL A 185 6.76 10.81 5.87
CA VAL A 185 8.16 11.23 6.06
C VAL A 185 8.47 12.64 5.56
N SER A 186 7.70 13.17 4.61
CA SER A 186 7.80 14.55 4.12
C SER A 186 6.52 14.98 3.40
N GLU A 187 6.36 16.28 3.16
CA GLU A 187 5.23 16.80 2.38
C GLU A 187 5.25 16.30 0.92
N ASP A 188 6.43 16.20 0.30
CA ASP A 188 6.60 15.67 -1.04
C ASP A 188 6.17 14.20 -1.11
N MET A 189 6.62 13.38 -0.15
CA MET A 189 6.20 11.97 -0.06
C MET A 189 4.71 11.83 0.23
N TYR A 190 4.11 12.71 1.04
CA TYR A 190 2.65 12.72 1.24
C TYR A 190 1.89 12.94 -0.07
N LYS A 191 2.35 13.86 -0.91
CA LYS A 191 1.68 14.20 -2.18
C LYS A 191 1.78 13.10 -3.24
N ARG A 192 2.90 12.39 -3.30
CA ARG A 192 3.17 11.38 -4.33
C ARG A 192 2.86 9.96 -3.92
N THR A 193 2.59 9.70 -2.63
CA THR A 193 2.37 8.34 -2.13
C THR A 193 0.90 7.98 -2.15
N ILE A 194 0.59 6.83 -2.73
CA ILE A 194 -0.68 6.17 -2.57
C ILE A 194 -0.46 5.05 -1.55
N THR A 195 -1.04 5.24 -0.36
CA THR A 195 -0.96 4.27 0.73
C THR A 195 -2.00 3.19 0.55
N ILE A 196 -1.57 1.94 0.48
CA ILE A 196 -2.42 0.76 0.32
C ILE A 196 -2.37 -0.07 1.59
N ASN A 197 -3.53 -0.41 2.13
CA ASN A 197 -3.63 -1.20 3.35
C ASN A 197 -4.97 -1.96 3.41
N GLY A 198 -5.21 -2.67 4.51
CA GLY A 198 -6.44 -3.42 4.73
C GLY A 198 -6.42 -4.16 6.06
N LEU A 199 -7.40 -5.03 6.25
CA LEU A 199 -7.58 -5.77 7.49
C LEU A 199 -7.22 -7.26 7.39
N SER A 200 -6.83 -7.72 6.19
CA SER A 200 -6.54 -9.14 5.93
C SER A 200 -5.52 -9.73 6.91
N LYS A 201 -4.48 -8.96 7.26
CA LYS A 201 -3.36 -9.44 8.08
C LYS A 201 -3.45 -8.96 9.53
N SER A 202 -3.79 -7.71 9.75
CA SER A 202 -3.80 -7.10 11.09
C SER A 202 -4.83 -7.71 12.04
N VAL A 203 -5.96 -8.20 11.53
CA VAL A 203 -7.07 -8.77 12.31
C VAL A 203 -7.66 -10.05 11.70
N ALA A 204 -6.85 -10.80 10.96
CA ALA A 204 -7.22 -12.10 10.40
C ALA A 204 -8.50 -12.07 9.55
N MET A 205 -8.59 -11.12 8.62
CA MET A 205 -9.77 -10.93 7.76
C MET A 205 -9.45 -11.22 6.28
N THR A 206 -8.64 -12.23 6.00
CA THR A 206 -8.23 -12.55 4.61
C THR A 206 -9.43 -12.84 3.70
N GLY A 207 -10.41 -13.59 4.17
CA GLY A 207 -11.62 -13.96 3.44
C GLY A 207 -12.67 -12.85 3.32
N TRP A 208 -12.60 -11.81 4.15
CA TRP A 208 -13.56 -10.69 4.16
C TRP A 208 -13.37 -9.72 2.99
N ARG A 209 -12.23 -9.78 2.34
CA ARG A 209 -11.89 -8.96 1.18
C ARG A 209 -11.99 -7.45 1.45
N PHE A 210 -11.48 -6.98 2.56
CA PHE A 210 -11.40 -5.55 2.86
C PHE A 210 -9.99 -5.00 2.61
N GLY A 211 -9.91 -3.98 1.78
CA GLY A 211 -8.72 -3.18 1.53
C GLY A 211 -9.10 -1.75 1.19
N TYR A 212 -8.14 -0.86 1.23
CA TYR A 212 -8.31 0.53 0.86
C TYR A 212 -7.03 1.12 0.31
N MET A 213 -7.17 2.23 -0.37
CA MET A 213 -6.07 3.13 -0.72
C MET A 213 -6.43 4.56 -0.33
N ALA A 214 -5.40 5.33 0.02
CA ALA A 214 -5.49 6.74 0.37
C ALA A 214 -4.41 7.53 -0.36
N ALA A 215 -4.77 8.68 -0.92
CA ALA A 215 -3.88 9.57 -1.65
C ALA A 215 -4.18 11.03 -1.33
N ALA A 216 -3.17 11.89 -1.43
CA ALA A 216 -3.34 13.33 -1.22
C ALA A 216 -4.16 13.98 -2.35
N ASP A 217 -3.99 13.49 -3.58
CA ASP A 217 -4.74 13.91 -4.75
C ASP A 217 -5.96 13.02 -4.97
N THR A 218 -7.02 13.60 -5.49
CA THR A 218 -8.29 12.92 -5.78
C THR A 218 -8.58 12.87 -7.29
N GLU A 219 -7.70 13.43 -8.14
CA GLU A 219 -7.82 13.45 -9.61
C GLU A 219 -7.07 12.31 -10.30
#